data_0dbafe398045f5ab34d7ee0cf1466e44
#
_entry.id   0dbafe398045f5ab34d7ee0cf1466e44
#
_cell.length_a   1.000
_cell.length_b   1.000
_cell.length_c   1.000
_cell.angle_alpha   90.00
_cell.angle_beta   90.00
_cell.angle_gamma   90.00
#
_symmetry.space_group_name_H-M   'P 1'
#
loop_
_entity.id
_entity.type
_entity.pdbx_description
1 polymer ?
#
loop_
_entity_poly.entity_id
_entity_poly.type
_entity_poly.pdbx_seq_one_letter_code
_entity_poly.pdbx_strand_id
1 'polypeptide(L)'
;GGVTWLLWRVLTLPFRAWGRHRRKQARARLIDGLDALHAGHWQKAEKLLERAADDEEVGAVARVAAARAAQARGDEAAMQRQLAALRERSGPAHAILAAQLALDAGRPQDALAVLDAADVQPLPPRGLALRAEALADTAQAGEAYGLLGALKQQQALAPAALDALETRLATQSLREAADPNVLAERWEALTKPLRQQSPVVAAYAERAAALRWEDAATRSIEQALEARWDEDLVALYGRLPVAKLDSRRASAQHWLQARPASPALLAALGRLARQQGQWTQAQEFLHRAVAQGAGADAWEELGAGFADAGDAASAQQCYANALKTKRGEAATQLAVRDMKQTIHDEAVMEERDAHGLPRLKD
;
A
#
# COMPACT_ATOMS: atom_id res chain seq x y z
N GLY A 1 -23.03 57.35 41.32
CA GLY A 1 -22.77 56.44 40.18
C GLY A 1 -21.33 56.43 39.68
N GLY A 2 -20.55 57.52 39.78
CA GLY A 2 -19.18 57.55 39.25
C GLY A 2 -18.13 56.88 40.12
N VAL A 3 -18.25 56.98 41.42
CA VAL A 3 -17.28 56.46 42.41
C VAL A 3 -17.32 54.94 42.50
N THR A 4 -18.48 54.32 42.42
CA THR A 4 -18.66 52.87 42.38
C THR A 4 -18.09 52.24 41.09
N TRP A 5 -18.22 52.94 39.97
CA TRP A 5 -17.64 52.51 38.69
C TRP A 5 -16.10 52.61 38.68
N LEU A 6 -15.57 53.67 39.27
CA LEU A 6 -14.12 53.89 39.39
C LEU A 6 -13.46 52.84 40.32
N LEU A 7 -14.10 52.59 41.49
CA LEU A 7 -13.67 51.53 42.44
C LEU A 7 -13.69 50.13 41.78
N TRP A 8 -14.76 49.80 41.04
CA TRP A 8 -14.85 48.54 40.34
C TRP A 8 -13.77 48.39 39.26
N ARG A 9 -13.45 49.48 38.55
CA ARG A 9 -12.42 49.52 37.52
C ARG A 9 -11.01 49.42 38.12
N VAL A 10 -10.74 50.06 39.24
CA VAL A 10 -9.45 49.97 39.96
C VAL A 10 -9.26 48.55 40.59
N LEU A 11 -10.34 47.97 41.11
CA LEU A 11 -10.28 46.59 41.66
C LEU A 11 -10.08 45.53 40.55
N THR A 12 -10.62 45.73 39.35
CA THR A 12 -10.50 44.75 38.23
C THR A 12 -9.25 44.92 37.39
N LEU A 13 -8.57 46.08 37.42
CA LEU A 13 -7.33 46.36 36.68
C LEU A 13 -6.21 45.38 37.01
N PRO A 14 -5.87 45.04 38.28
CA PRO A 14 -4.81 44.12 38.60
C PRO A 14 -5.17 42.69 38.13
N PHE A 15 -6.41 42.26 38.22
CA PHE A 15 -6.87 40.96 37.74
C PHE A 15 -6.76 40.84 36.21
N ARG A 16 -7.11 41.90 35.46
CA ARG A 16 -6.97 41.93 34.00
C ARG A 16 -5.49 41.99 33.56
N ALA A 17 -4.66 42.72 34.27
CA ALA A 17 -3.21 42.77 34.02
C ALA A 17 -2.55 41.43 34.32
N TRP A 18 -2.92 40.79 35.44
CA TRP A 18 -2.42 39.48 35.83
C TRP A 18 -2.85 38.37 34.86
N GLY A 19 -4.12 38.37 34.41
CA GLY A 19 -4.60 37.45 33.37
C GLY A 19 -3.85 37.59 32.06
N ARG A 20 -3.57 38.84 31.60
CA ARG A 20 -2.76 39.08 30.41
C ARG A 20 -1.32 38.60 30.55
N HIS A 21 -0.72 38.76 31.72
CA HIS A 21 0.63 38.27 32.00
C HIS A 21 0.69 36.76 31.99
N ARG A 22 -0.27 36.07 32.62
CA ARG A 22 -0.38 34.58 32.57
C ARG A 22 -0.51 34.06 31.15
N ARG A 23 -1.36 34.66 30.30
CA ARG A 23 -1.52 34.27 28.90
C ARG A 23 -0.24 34.46 28.09
N LYS A 24 0.49 35.57 28.30
CA LYS A 24 1.81 35.77 27.66
C LYS A 24 2.82 34.71 28.07
N GLN A 25 2.86 34.38 29.36
CA GLN A 25 3.75 33.32 29.86
C GLN A 25 3.36 31.93 29.32
N ALA A 26 2.07 31.61 29.22
CA ALA A 26 1.60 30.35 28.69
C ALA A 26 2.00 30.18 27.20
N ARG A 27 1.81 31.26 26.40
CA ARG A 27 2.25 31.28 24.99
C ARG A 27 3.77 31.12 24.85
N ALA A 28 4.56 31.83 25.67
CA ALA A 28 6.02 31.67 25.67
C ALA A 28 6.46 30.25 26.00
N ARG A 29 5.87 29.66 27.03
CA ARG A 29 6.12 28.25 27.40
C ARG A 29 5.72 27.25 26.35
N LEU A 30 4.61 27.50 25.63
CA LEU A 30 4.20 26.69 24.49
C LEU A 30 5.25 26.74 23.38
N ILE A 31 5.72 27.94 23.00
CA ILE A 31 6.75 28.12 21.97
C ILE A 31 8.05 27.40 22.38
N ASP A 32 8.56 27.68 23.58
CA ASP A 32 9.78 27.05 24.09
C ASP A 32 9.62 25.52 24.22
N GLY A 33 8.42 25.05 24.57
CA GLY A 33 8.10 23.63 24.65
C GLY A 33 8.07 22.94 23.29
N LEU A 34 7.50 23.61 22.28
CA LEU A 34 7.48 23.11 20.90
C LEU A 34 8.90 23.09 20.30
N ASP A 35 9.70 24.10 20.56
CA ASP A 35 11.11 24.14 20.13
C ASP A 35 11.90 23.01 20.78
N ALA A 36 11.71 22.78 22.09
CA ALA A 36 12.33 21.67 22.79
C ALA A 36 11.88 20.30 22.25
N LEU A 37 10.59 20.17 21.90
CA LEU A 37 10.03 18.96 21.26
C LEU A 37 10.69 18.72 19.90
N HIS A 38 10.79 19.75 19.08
CA HIS A 38 11.45 19.66 17.77
C HIS A 38 12.94 19.30 17.88
N ALA A 39 13.62 19.85 18.88
CA ALA A 39 15.04 19.57 19.16
C ALA A 39 15.29 18.18 19.81
N GLY A 40 14.24 17.42 20.14
CA GLY A 40 14.39 16.11 20.80
C GLY A 40 14.64 16.17 22.32
N HIS A 41 14.47 17.33 22.94
CA HIS A 41 14.58 17.48 24.39
C HIS A 41 13.26 17.14 25.11
N TRP A 42 12.85 15.87 25.00
CA TRP A 42 11.52 15.39 25.38
C TRP A 42 11.09 15.75 26.81
N GLN A 43 11.97 15.55 27.78
CA GLN A 43 11.69 15.85 29.19
C GLN A 43 11.52 17.35 29.46
N LYS A 44 12.33 18.19 28.80
CA LYS A 44 12.23 19.65 28.90
C LYS A 44 10.93 20.14 28.23
N ALA A 45 10.63 19.58 27.04
CA ALA A 45 9.41 19.87 26.30
C ALA A 45 8.17 19.56 27.13
N GLU A 46 8.07 18.38 27.70
CA GLU A 46 6.95 17.95 28.54
C GLU A 46 6.72 18.93 29.71
N LYS A 47 7.75 19.27 30.46
CA LYS A 47 7.64 20.21 31.60
C LYS A 47 7.15 21.62 31.19
N LEU A 48 7.62 22.13 30.07
CA LEU A 48 7.20 23.44 29.57
C LEU A 48 5.76 23.42 29.07
N LEU A 49 5.39 22.37 28.34
CA LEU A 49 4.07 22.18 27.76
C LEU A 49 3.00 21.92 28.83
N GLU A 50 3.31 21.14 29.89
CA GLU A 50 2.42 20.96 31.03
C GLU A 50 2.08 22.28 31.74
N ARG A 51 3.08 23.16 31.89
CA ARG A 51 2.87 24.50 32.47
C ARG A 51 2.05 25.44 31.57
N ALA A 52 2.02 25.21 30.27
CA ALA A 52 1.17 25.93 29.32
C ALA A 52 -0.23 25.34 29.22
N ALA A 53 -0.39 24.08 29.64
CA ALA A 53 -1.62 23.30 29.46
C ALA A 53 -2.84 23.79 30.26
N ASP A 54 -2.63 24.60 31.29
CA ASP A 54 -3.71 25.15 32.11
C ASP A 54 -4.34 26.43 31.52
N ASP A 55 -3.76 26.98 30.48
CA ASP A 55 -4.28 28.16 29.81
C ASP A 55 -5.46 27.82 28.89
N GLU A 56 -6.49 28.66 28.88
CA GLU A 56 -7.72 28.38 28.11
C GLU A 56 -7.49 28.42 26.57
N GLU A 57 -6.56 29.25 26.11
CA GLU A 57 -6.35 29.47 24.70
C GLU A 57 -5.39 28.43 24.08
N VAL A 58 -4.28 28.15 24.76
CA VAL A 58 -3.22 27.28 24.26
C VAL A 58 -3.20 25.89 24.87
N GLY A 59 -4.01 25.65 25.88
CA GLY A 59 -3.95 24.43 26.69
C GLY A 59 -4.19 23.12 25.91
N ALA A 60 -5.12 23.11 24.98
CA ALA A 60 -5.36 21.93 24.16
C ALA A 60 -4.13 21.57 23.29
N VAL A 61 -3.56 22.56 22.63
CA VAL A 61 -2.35 22.38 21.79
C VAL A 61 -1.16 21.96 22.67
N ALA A 62 -1.00 22.56 23.83
CA ALA A 62 0.05 22.20 24.78
C ALA A 62 -0.08 20.74 25.25
N ARG A 63 -1.29 20.26 25.54
CA ARG A 63 -1.54 18.86 25.92
C ARG A 63 -1.25 17.88 24.78
N VAL A 64 -1.63 18.21 23.55
CA VAL A 64 -1.28 17.40 22.37
C VAL A 64 0.24 17.25 22.26
N ALA A 65 0.97 18.36 22.39
CA ALA A 65 2.42 18.36 22.29
C ALA A 65 3.08 17.64 23.47
N ALA A 66 2.55 17.80 24.69
CA ALA A 66 3.03 17.11 25.89
C ALA A 66 2.84 15.58 25.78
N ALA A 67 1.69 15.12 25.26
CA ALA A 67 1.44 13.71 25.03
C ALA A 67 2.44 13.11 24.01
N ARG A 68 2.77 13.85 22.95
CA ARG A 68 3.80 13.45 21.98
C ARG A 68 5.20 13.39 22.58
N ALA A 69 5.55 14.34 23.45
CA ALA A 69 6.82 14.32 24.18
C ALA A 69 6.92 13.10 25.10
N ALA A 70 5.84 12.78 25.83
CA ALA A 70 5.76 11.60 26.69
C ALA A 70 5.85 10.31 25.87
N GLN A 71 5.16 10.20 24.73
CA GLN A 71 5.27 9.09 23.79
C GLN A 71 6.72 8.90 23.32
N ALA A 72 7.37 9.96 22.86
CA ALA A 72 8.75 9.91 22.38
C ALA A 72 9.73 9.46 23.44
N ARG A 73 9.44 9.75 24.71
CA ARG A 73 10.21 9.31 25.88
C ARG A 73 9.86 7.89 26.36
N GLY A 74 8.77 7.31 25.85
CA GLY A 74 8.25 6.01 26.27
C GLY A 74 7.52 6.03 27.62
N ASP A 75 7.07 7.21 28.09
CA ASP A 75 6.31 7.34 29.31
C ASP A 75 4.80 7.24 29.03
N GLU A 76 4.32 6.01 28.99
CA GLU A 76 2.91 5.69 28.72
C GLU A 76 1.96 6.33 29.76
N ALA A 77 2.35 6.34 31.04
CA ALA A 77 1.54 6.92 32.10
C ALA A 77 1.36 8.44 31.95
N ALA A 78 2.43 9.14 31.58
CA ALA A 78 2.37 10.58 31.29
C ALA A 78 1.51 10.85 30.06
N MET A 79 1.71 10.08 28.98
CA MET A 79 0.91 10.17 27.75
C MET A 79 -0.60 10.01 28.05
N GLN A 80 -0.99 8.99 28.80
CA GLN A 80 -2.38 8.74 29.14
C GLN A 80 -2.99 9.85 30.01
N ARG A 81 -2.23 10.42 30.95
CA ARG A 81 -2.68 11.60 31.72
C ARG A 81 -2.99 12.80 30.83
N GLN A 82 -2.13 13.07 29.83
CA GLN A 82 -2.36 14.18 28.90
C GLN A 82 -3.55 13.93 27.99
N LEU A 83 -3.76 12.69 27.52
CA LEU A 83 -4.94 12.29 26.75
C LEU A 83 -6.23 12.45 27.55
N ALA A 84 -6.29 11.98 28.80
CA ALA A 84 -7.46 12.10 29.65
C ALA A 84 -7.85 13.57 29.87
N ALA A 85 -6.87 14.41 30.17
CA ALA A 85 -7.09 15.85 30.37
C ALA A 85 -7.47 16.58 29.05
N LEU A 86 -6.97 16.11 27.92
CA LEU A 86 -7.34 16.64 26.61
C LEU A 86 -8.79 16.32 26.24
N ARG A 87 -9.28 15.12 26.60
CA ARG A 87 -10.67 14.71 26.36
C ARG A 87 -11.68 15.65 27.00
N GLU A 88 -11.42 16.10 28.22
CA GLU A 88 -12.30 17.05 28.92
C GLU A 88 -12.31 18.43 28.26
N ARG A 89 -11.25 18.77 27.54
CA ARG A 89 -11.06 20.10 26.97
C ARG A 89 -11.45 20.22 25.50
N SER A 90 -11.17 19.19 24.72
CA SER A 90 -11.45 19.12 23.28
C SER A 90 -11.60 17.67 22.83
N GLY A 91 -12.85 17.21 22.72
CA GLY A 91 -13.18 15.88 22.20
C GLY A 91 -12.55 15.58 20.84
N PRO A 92 -12.65 16.46 19.82
CA PRO A 92 -12.04 16.24 18.52
C PRO A 92 -10.51 16.15 18.55
N ALA A 93 -9.84 17.03 19.32
CA ALA A 93 -8.37 16.98 19.45
C ALA A 93 -7.91 15.69 20.16
N HIS A 94 -8.63 15.27 21.20
CA HIS A 94 -8.40 13.99 21.87
C HIS A 94 -8.56 12.83 20.89
N ALA A 95 -9.68 12.77 20.15
CA ALA A 95 -9.97 11.68 19.22
C ALA A 95 -8.90 11.54 18.14
N ILE A 96 -8.45 12.65 17.56
CA ILE A 96 -7.38 12.66 16.54
C ILE A 96 -6.08 12.12 17.12
N LEU A 97 -5.66 12.62 18.30
CA LEU A 97 -4.40 12.20 18.91
C LEU A 97 -4.46 10.75 19.37
N ALA A 98 -5.54 10.35 20.05
CA ALA A 98 -5.72 8.98 20.52
C ALA A 98 -5.76 7.98 19.34
N ALA A 99 -6.45 8.33 18.26
CA ALA A 99 -6.48 7.50 17.05
C ALA A 99 -5.11 7.37 16.39
N GLN A 100 -4.37 8.48 16.29
CA GLN A 100 -3.01 8.47 15.76
C GLN A 100 -2.11 7.54 16.59
N LEU A 101 -2.13 7.69 17.90
CA LEU A 101 -1.33 6.85 18.81
C LEU A 101 -1.73 5.37 18.76
N ALA A 102 -3.01 5.09 18.62
CA ALA A 102 -3.52 3.73 18.47
C ALA A 102 -3.06 3.10 17.15
N LEU A 103 -3.10 3.84 16.04
CA LEU A 103 -2.59 3.37 14.74
C LEU A 103 -1.07 3.14 14.78
N ASP A 104 -0.31 4.07 15.36
CA ASP A 104 1.14 3.93 15.53
C ASP A 104 1.51 2.70 16.36
N ALA A 105 0.63 2.31 17.29
CA ALA A 105 0.77 1.11 18.11
C ALA A 105 0.19 -0.17 17.48
N GLY A 106 -0.28 -0.12 16.22
CA GLY A 106 -0.89 -1.26 15.53
C GLY A 106 -2.26 -1.68 16.09
N ARG A 107 -3.02 -0.76 16.66
CA ARG A 107 -4.35 -0.99 17.25
C ARG A 107 -5.45 -0.21 16.50
N PRO A 108 -5.73 -0.54 15.23
CA PRO A 108 -6.66 0.23 14.41
C PRO A 108 -8.12 0.18 14.91
N GLN A 109 -8.52 -0.89 15.60
CA GLN A 109 -9.85 -0.98 16.18
C GLN A 109 -10.07 0.03 17.31
N ASP A 110 -9.04 0.27 18.14
CA ASP A 110 -9.08 1.31 19.16
C ASP A 110 -9.19 2.71 18.53
N ALA A 111 -8.50 2.92 17.43
CA ALA A 111 -8.59 4.16 16.65
C ALA A 111 -10.01 4.39 16.12
N LEU A 112 -10.65 3.37 15.56
CA LEU A 112 -12.05 3.45 15.10
C LEU A 112 -13.01 3.76 16.24
N ALA A 113 -12.88 3.08 17.39
CA ALA A 113 -13.74 3.29 18.54
C ALA A 113 -13.74 4.75 19.02
N VAL A 114 -12.57 5.40 19.00
CA VAL A 114 -12.44 6.82 19.39
C VAL A 114 -12.98 7.76 18.31
N LEU A 115 -12.74 7.46 17.02
CA LEU A 115 -13.17 8.30 15.91
C LEU A 115 -14.68 8.19 15.62
N ASP A 116 -15.28 7.05 15.90
CA ASP A 116 -16.72 6.81 15.67
C ASP A 116 -17.60 7.29 16.81
N ALA A 117 -17.03 7.80 17.90
CA ALA A 117 -17.79 8.34 19.01
C ALA A 117 -18.68 9.52 18.58
N ALA A 118 -19.94 9.52 19.05
CA ALA A 118 -20.95 10.49 18.61
C ALA A 118 -20.61 11.95 18.99
N ASP A 119 -19.90 12.13 20.09
CA ASP A 119 -19.51 13.43 20.64
C ASP A 119 -18.36 14.12 19.87
N VAL A 120 -17.71 13.39 18.95
CA VAL A 120 -16.62 13.93 18.11
C VAL A 120 -17.04 14.19 16.65
N GLN A 121 -18.30 13.92 16.32
CA GLN A 121 -18.83 14.15 14.96
C GLN A 121 -19.29 15.59 14.76
N PRO A 122 -19.13 16.16 13.53
CA PRO A 122 -18.43 15.61 12.38
C PRO A 122 -16.91 15.64 12.58
N LEU A 123 -16.22 14.62 12.04
CA LEU A 123 -14.76 14.55 12.14
C LEU A 123 -14.08 15.68 11.37
N PRO A 124 -13.06 16.32 11.95
CA PRO A 124 -12.18 17.20 11.18
C PRO A 124 -11.43 16.43 10.07
N PRO A 125 -10.89 17.12 9.04
CA PRO A 125 -10.22 16.46 7.91
C PRO A 125 -9.15 15.44 8.32
N ARG A 126 -8.34 15.74 9.33
CA ARG A 126 -7.33 14.80 9.85
C ARG A 126 -7.97 13.57 10.49
N GLY A 127 -9.05 13.74 11.23
CA GLY A 127 -9.81 12.63 11.83
C GLY A 127 -10.39 11.71 10.78
N LEU A 128 -10.92 12.28 9.68
CA LEU A 128 -11.46 11.52 8.56
C LEU A 128 -10.37 10.71 7.84
N ALA A 129 -9.17 11.29 7.66
CA ALA A 129 -8.02 10.58 7.08
C ALA A 129 -7.58 9.41 7.96
N LEU A 130 -7.48 9.61 9.28
CA LEU A 130 -7.15 8.54 10.23
C LEU A 130 -8.20 7.44 10.25
N ARG A 131 -9.49 7.79 10.11
CA ARG A 131 -10.57 6.81 10.01
C ARG A 131 -10.42 5.94 8.77
N ALA A 132 -10.09 6.53 7.62
CA ALA A 132 -9.83 5.77 6.39
C ALA A 132 -8.65 4.80 6.54
N GLU A 133 -7.57 5.23 7.19
CA GLU A 133 -6.43 4.35 7.51
C GLU A 133 -6.83 3.20 8.43
N ALA A 134 -7.54 3.50 9.52
CA ALA A 134 -7.99 2.50 10.48
C ALA A 134 -8.96 1.47 9.87
N LEU A 135 -9.87 1.91 9.01
CA LEU A 135 -10.76 1.01 8.25
C LEU A 135 -9.99 0.10 7.30
N ALA A 136 -8.98 0.63 6.61
CA ALA A 136 -8.11 -0.17 5.75
C ALA A 136 -7.38 -1.26 6.54
N ASP A 137 -6.86 -0.91 7.72
CA ASP A 137 -6.11 -1.84 8.58
C ASP A 137 -6.99 -2.86 9.32
N THR A 138 -8.31 -2.68 9.28
CA THR A 138 -9.29 -3.61 9.86
C THR A 138 -10.07 -4.42 8.82
N ALA A 139 -9.54 -4.56 7.61
CA ALA A 139 -10.18 -5.27 6.50
C ALA A 139 -11.56 -4.70 6.11
N GLN A 140 -11.69 -3.37 6.18
CA GLN A 140 -12.88 -2.61 5.79
C GLN A 140 -12.56 -1.58 4.71
N ALA A 141 -11.69 -1.97 3.76
CA ALA A 141 -11.21 -1.07 2.71
C ALA A 141 -12.33 -0.58 1.78
N GLY A 142 -13.40 -1.35 1.61
CA GLY A 142 -14.58 -0.90 0.86
C GLY A 142 -15.28 0.29 1.50
N GLU A 143 -15.41 0.32 2.82
CA GLU A 143 -15.92 1.47 3.57
C GLU A 143 -14.95 2.65 3.51
N ALA A 144 -13.65 2.38 3.69
CA ALA A 144 -12.60 3.39 3.57
C ALA A 144 -12.60 4.06 2.16
N TYR A 145 -12.81 3.28 1.10
CA TYR A 145 -12.91 3.79 -0.27
C TYR A 145 -14.08 4.79 -0.41
N GLY A 146 -15.20 4.54 0.25
CA GLY A 146 -16.33 5.45 0.30
C GLY A 146 -16.04 6.82 0.91
N LEU A 147 -14.98 6.97 1.71
CA LEU A 147 -14.56 8.23 2.33
C LEU A 147 -13.73 9.13 1.39
N LEU A 148 -13.23 8.61 0.27
CA LEU A 148 -12.32 9.35 -0.63
C LEU A 148 -12.94 10.65 -1.17
N GLY A 149 -14.24 10.65 -1.49
CA GLY A 149 -14.94 11.85 -1.92
C GLY A 149 -14.91 12.96 -0.88
N ALA A 150 -15.18 12.63 0.38
CA ALA A 150 -15.12 13.58 1.49
C ALA A 150 -13.69 14.05 1.78
N LEU A 151 -12.70 13.15 1.73
CA LEU A 151 -11.29 13.51 1.90
C LEU A 151 -10.82 14.50 0.83
N LYS A 152 -11.24 14.31 -0.41
CA LYS A 152 -10.95 15.21 -1.52
C LYS A 152 -11.63 16.57 -1.34
N GLN A 153 -12.92 16.57 -1.01
CA GLN A 153 -13.69 17.79 -0.79
C GLN A 153 -13.14 18.63 0.35
N GLN A 154 -12.72 18.01 1.44
CA GLN A 154 -12.16 18.67 2.61
C GLN A 154 -10.66 18.97 2.48
N GLN A 155 -10.03 18.61 1.37
CA GLN A 155 -8.57 18.76 1.18
C GLN A 155 -7.76 18.15 2.35
N ALA A 156 -8.21 17.01 2.86
CA ALA A 156 -7.63 16.35 4.03
C ALA A 156 -6.20 15.84 3.79
N LEU A 157 -5.85 15.56 2.55
CA LEU A 157 -4.55 15.05 2.11
C LEU A 157 -4.05 15.83 0.89
N ALA A 158 -2.74 15.87 0.71
CA ALA A 158 -2.13 16.36 -0.52
C ALA A 158 -2.56 15.48 -1.73
N PRO A 159 -2.70 16.04 -2.94
CA PRO A 159 -3.19 15.30 -4.11
C PRO A 159 -2.47 13.98 -4.36
N ALA A 160 -1.13 13.98 -4.33
CA ALA A 160 -0.35 12.77 -4.52
C ALA A 160 -0.58 11.70 -3.44
N ALA A 161 -0.77 12.11 -2.18
CA ALA A 161 -1.10 11.21 -1.09
C ALA A 161 -2.53 10.65 -1.22
N LEU A 162 -3.47 11.47 -1.71
CA LEU A 162 -4.84 11.04 -1.98
C LEU A 162 -4.88 10.01 -3.12
N ASP A 163 -4.16 10.24 -4.22
CA ASP A 163 -4.07 9.30 -5.36
C ASP A 163 -3.44 7.97 -4.94
N ALA A 164 -2.39 8.00 -4.13
CA ALA A 164 -1.77 6.80 -3.57
C ALA A 164 -2.73 6.03 -2.64
N LEU A 165 -3.47 6.74 -1.79
CA LEU A 165 -4.49 6.16 -0.92
C LEU A 165 -5.62 5.54 -1.74
N GLU A 166 -6.12 6.23 -2.77
CA GLU A 166 -7.17 5.73 -3.65
C GLU A 166 -6.76 4.41 -4.31
N THR A 167 -5.56 4.34 -4.88
CA THR A 167 -5.03 3.10 -5.50
C THR A 167 -4.91 1.98 -4.47
N ARG A 168 -4.39 2.27 -3.28
CA ARG A 168 -4.27 1.29 -2.19
C ARG A 168 -5.63 0.76 -1.75
N LEU A 169 -6.59 1.64 -1.48
CA LEU A 169 -7.93 1.27 -1.02
C LEU A 169 -8.71 0.51 -2.10
N ALA A 170 -8.61 0.92 -3.37
CA ALA A 170 -9.21 0.19 -4.49
C ALA A 170 -8.66 -1.25 -4.55
N THR A 171 -7.34 -1.39 -4.53
CA THR A 171 -6.66 -2.70 -4.55
C THR A 171 -7.09 -3.59 -3.38
N GLN A 172 -7.08 -3.04 -2.18
CA GLN A 172 -7.40 -3.78 -0.97
C GLN A 172 -8.90 -4.13 -0.91
N SER A 173 -9.80 -3.22 -1.29
CA SER A 173 -11.22 -3.48 -1.31
C SER A 173 -11.60 -4.62 -2.28
N LEU A 174 -10.91 -4.72 -3.43
CA LEU A 174 -11.09 -5.84 -4.35
C LEU A 174 -10.64 -7.16 -3.72
N ARG A 175 -9.50 -7.18 -3.04
CA ARG A 175 -9.00 -8.38 -2.34
C ARG A 175 -9.92 -8.86 -1.23
N GLU A 176 -10.61 -7.96 -0.57
CA GLU A 176 -11.55 -8.22 0.53
C GLU A 176 -12.95 -8.64 0.06
N ALA A 177 -13.26 -8.60 -1.24
CA ALA A 177 -14.58 -8.97 -1.75
C ALA A 177 -14.93 -10.42 -1.36
N ALA A 178 -16.08 -10.61 -0.72
CA ALA A 178 -16.47 -11.90 -0.17
C ALA A 178 -16.90 -12.90 -1.27
N ASP A 179 -17.51 -12.42 -2.33
CA ASP A 179 -18.09 -13.20 -3.41
C ASP A 179 -17.97 -12.48 -4.78
N PRO A 180 -18.28 -13.14 -5.90
CA PRO A 180 -18.17 -12.55 -7.23
C PRO A 180 -19.06 -11.31 -7.45
N ASN A 181 -20.22 -11.23 -6.80
CA ASN A 181 -21.13 -10.09 -6.98
C ASN A 181 -20.53 -8.84 -6.32
N VAL A 182 -20.06 -8.99 -5.09
CA VAL A 182 -19.35 -7.91 -4.37
C VAL A 182 -18.09 -7.47 -5.12
N LEU A 183 -17.35 -8.43 -5.69
CA LEU A 183 -16.17 -8.11 -6.51
C LEU A 183 -16.54 -7.31 -7.76
N ALA A 184 -17.60 -7.71 -8.47
CA ALA A 184 -18.08 -7.00 -9.65
C ALA A 184 -18.56 -5.59 -9.30
N GLU A 185 -19.36 -5.44 -8.24
CA GLU A 185 -19.84 -4.13 -7.77
C GLU A 185 -18.68 -3.19 -7.44
N ARG A 186 -17.70 -3.67 -6.68
CA ARG A 186 -16.51 -2.87 -6.32
C ARG A 186 -15.68 -2.50 -7.55
N TRP A 187 -15.54 -3.41 -8.50
CA TRP A 187 -14.83 -3.15 -9.74
C TRP A 187 -15.53 -2.08 -10.60
N GLU A 188 -16.84 -2.17 -10.74
CA GLU A 188 -17.62 -1.21 -11.52
C GLU A 188 -17.67 0.18 -10.88
N ALA A 189 -17.59 0.25 -9.56
CA ALA A 189 -17.50 1.51 -8.82
C ALA A 189 -16.16 2.25 -9.03
N LEU A 190 -15.11 1.57 -9.50
CA LEU A 190 -13.83 2.19 -9.78
C LEU A 190 -13.88 3.03 -11.06
N THR A 191 -13.15 4.15 -11.04
CA THR A 191 -12.98 4.98 -12.24
C THR A 191 -12.20 4.23 -13.34
N LYS A 192 -12.44 4.61 -14.60
CA LYS A 192 -11.72 3.99 -15.72
C LYS A 192 -10.19 4.07 -15.59
N PRO A 193 -9.58 5.18 -15.17
CA PRO A 193 -8.13 5.24 -14.94
C PRO A 193 -7.63 4.24 -13.89
N LEU A 194 -8.37 4.04 -12.79
CA LEU A 194 -8.01 3.05 -11.75
C LEU A 194 -8.06 1.62 -12.30
N ARG A 195 -9.10 1.28 -13.04
CA ARG A 195 -9.24 -0.05 -13.66
C ARG A 195 -8.15 -0.38 -14.69
N GLN A 196 -7.37 0.60 -15.13
CA GLN A 196 -6.23 0.43 -16.03
C GLN A 196 -4.89 0.33 -15.30
N GLN A 197 -4.85 0.55 -13.99
CA GLN A 197 -3.61 0.43 -13.22
C GLN A 197 -3.28 -1.04 -12.96
N SER A 198 -2.05 -1.45 -13.24
CA SER A 198 -1.59 -2.84 -13.10
C SER A 198 -1.83 -3.44 -11.72
N PRO A 199 -1.56 -2.75 -10.59
CA PRO A 199 -1.83 -3.32 -9.28
C PRO A 199 -3.33 -3.52 -9.00
N VAL A 200 -4.20 -2.68 -9.56
CA VAL A 200 -5.65 -2.80 -9.40
C VAL A 200 -6.19 -3.98 -10.23
N VAL A 201 -5.72 -4.11 -11.48
CA VAL A 201 -6.04 -5.26 -12.35
C VAL A 201 -5.56 -6.56 -11.72
N ALA A 202 -4.35 -6.59 -11.19
CA ALA A 202 -3.79 -7.76 -10.52
C ALA A 202 -4.66 -8.20 -9.33
N ALA A 203 -5.04 -7.27 -8.46
CA ALA A 203 -5.89 -7.56 -7.30
C ALA A 203 -7.26 -8.12 -7.71
N TYR A 204 -7.87 -7.54 -8.75
CA TYR A 204 -9.14 -8.04 -9.30
C TYR A 204 -8.99 -9.46 -9.85
N ALA A 205 -7.97 -9.69 -10.68
CA ALA A 205 -7.75 -11.00 -11.30
C ALA A 205 -7.43 -12.10 -10.28
N GLU A 206 -6.56 -11.82 -9.30
CA GLU A 206 -6.26 -12.73 -8.21
C GLU A 206 -7.50 -13.09 -7.40
N ARG A 207 -8.32 -12.09 -7.07
CA ARG A 207 -9.54 -12.32 -6.30
C ARG A 207 -10.60 -13.06 -7.09
N ALA A 208 -10.79 -12.72 -8.37
CA ALA A 208 -11.70 -13.43 -9.28
C ALA A 208 -11.30 -14.91 -9.42
N ALA A 209 -10.02 -15.21 -9.57
CA ALA A 209 -9.52 -16.58 -9.61
C ALA A 209 -9.78 -17.32 -8.29
N ALA A 210 -9.54 -16.69 -7.14
CA ALA A 210 -9.81 -17.26 -5.82
C ALA A 210 -11.30 -17.57 -5.60
N LEU A 211 -12.18 -16.74 -6.17
CA LEU A 211 -13.63 -16.91 -6.14
C LEU A 211 -14.16 -17.85 -7.24
N ARG A 212 -13.27 -18.53 -7.98
CA ARG A 212 -13.62 -19.42 -9.09
C ARG A 212 -14.31 -18.69 -10.28
N TRP A 213 -14.16 -17.40 -10.39
CA TRP A 213 -14.64 -16.62 -11.53
C TRP A 213 -13.54 -16.48 -12.58
N GLU A 214 -13.19 -17.61 -13.17
CA GLU A 214 -12.00 -17.76 -14.00
C GLU A 214 -11.99 -16.90 -15.26
N ASP A 215 -13.18 -16.75 -15.92
CA ASP A 215 -13.30 -15.91 -17.11
C ASP A 215 -13.07 -14.43 -16.84
N ALA A 216 -13.50 -13.95 -15.69
CA ALA A 216 -13.28 -12.56 -15.29
C ALA A 216 -11.78 -12.34 -14.97
N ALA A 217 -11.14 -13.31 -14.29
CA ALA A 217 -9.73 -13.25 -13.96
C ALA A 217 -8.86 -13.15 -15.22
N THR A 218 -9.06 -14.02 -16.19
CA THR A 218 -8.25 -14.04 -17.43
C THR A 218 -8.51 -12.83 -18.31
N ARG A 219 -9.78 -12.51 -18.56
CA ARG A 219 -10.15 -11.38 -19.43
C ARG A 219 -9.69 -10.03 -18.91
N SER A 220 -9.69 -9.82 -17.60
CA SER A 220 -9.22 -8.55 -17.01
C SER A 220 -7.75 -8.27 -17.32
N ILE A 221 -6.91 -9.31 -17.24
CA ILE A 221 -5.49 -9.19 -17.58
C ILE A 221 -5.29 -9.03 -19.09
N GLU A 222 -5.98 -9.84 -19.88
CA GLU A 222 -5.90 -9.78 -21.35
C GLU A 222 -6.24 -8.38 -21.87
N GLN A 223 -7.35 -7.79 -21.42
CA GLN A 223 -7.74 -6.42 -21.77
C GLN A 223 -6.73 -5.37 -21.31
N ALA A 224 -6.15 -5.53 -20.12
CA ALA A 224 -5.14 -4.61 -19.61
C ALA A 224 -3.86 -4.68 -20.46
N LEU A 225 -3.42 -5.88 -20.86
CA LEU A 225 -2.24 -6.08 -21.69
C LEU A 225 -2.42 -5.60 -23.14
N GLU A 226 -3.64 -5.69 -23.69
CA GLU A 226 -3.96 -5.10 -25.00
C GLU A 226 -3.85 -3.57 -24.98
N ALA A 227 -4.29 -2.94 -23.88
CA ALA A 227 -4.20 -1.49 -23.72
C ALA A 227 -2.76 -1.03 -23.46
N ARG A 228 -2.04 -1.74 -22.61
CA ARG A 228 -0.65 -1.45 -22.25
C ARG A 228 0.06 -2.71 -21.77
N TRP A 229 1.19 -3.03 -22.41
CA TRP A 229 2.01 -4.16 -22.00
C TRP A 229 2.62 -3.94 -20.60
N ASP A 230 2.55 -4.98 -19.77
CA ASP A 230 3.08 -4.99 -18.41
C ASP A 230 3.61 -6.38 -18.06
N GLU A 231 4.93 -6.49 -17.81
CA GLU A 231 5.59 -7.77 -17.53
C GLU A 231 5.08 -8.42 -16.24
N ASP A 232 4.71 -7.64 -15.21
CA ASP A 232 4.20 -8.18 -13.96
C ASP A 232 2.81 -8.79 -14.14
N LEU A 233 1.96 -8.17 -14.95
CA LEU A 233 0.65 -8.75 -15.31
C LEU A 233 0.79 -10.00 -16.15
N VAL A 234 1.76 -10.06 -17.05
CA VAL A 234 2.05 -11.28 -17.84
C VAL A 234 2.52 -12.41 -16.92
N ALA A 235 3.42 -12.10 -15.98
CA ALA A 235 3.88 -13.07 -14.98
C ALA A 235 2.71 -13.57 -14.13
N LEU A 236 1.81 -12.69 -13.70
CA LEU A 236 0.59 -13.08 -12.98
C LEU A 236 -0.31 -13.96 -13.84
N TYR A 237 -0.52 -13.60 -15.11
CA TYR A 237 -1.31 -14.39 -16.05
C TYR A 237 -0.85 -15.85 -16.14
N GLY A 238 0.46 -16.07 -16.17
CA GLY A 238 1.05 -17.41 -16.14
C GLY A 238 0.82 -18.16 -14.82
N ARG A 239 0.71 -17.45 -13.70
CA ARG A 239 0.58 -18.04 -12.35
C ARG A 239 -0.86 -18.21 -11.88
N LEU A 240 -1.83 -17.56 -12.49
CA LEU A 240 -3.22 -17.68 -12.05
C LEU A 240 -3.69 -19.11 -11.98
N PRO A 241 -4.29 -19.55 -10.85
CA PRO A 241 -4.79 -20.90 -10.66
C PRO A 241 -6.13 -21.11 -11.35
N VAL A 242 -6.18 -20.94 -12.67
CA VAL A 242 -7.38 -21.13 -13.50
C VAL A 242 -7.17 -22.23 -14.54
N ALA A 243 -8.24 -22.95 -14.84
CA ALA A 243 -8.17 -24.20 -15.58
C ALA A 243 -8.01 -24.05 -17.10
N LYS A 244 -8.42 -22.95 -17.71
CA LYS A 244 -8.47 -22.75 -19.17
C LYS A 244 -7.09 -22.67 -19.84
N LEU A 245 -6.28 -23.74 -19.70
CA LEU A 245 -4.89 -23.76 -20.15
C LEU A 245 -4.74 -23.53 -21.67
N ASP A 246 -5.62 -24.14 -22.47
CA ASP A 246 -5.53 -24.05 -23.94
C ASP A 246 -5.77 -22.62 -24.44
N SER A 247 -6.82 -21.96 -23.98
CA SER A 247 -7.14 -20.60 -24.39
C SER A 247 -6.10 -19.60 -23.88
N ARG A 248 -5.63 -19.77 -22.64
CA ARG A 248 -4.57 -18.92 -22.05
C ARG A 248 -3.27 -19.06 -22.81
N ARG A 249 -2.92 -20.29 -23.19
CA ARG A 249 -1.73 -20.54 -23.99
C ARG A 249 -1.85 -19.93 -25.39
N ALA A 250 -3.02 -20.03 -26.03
CA ALA A 250 -3.26 -19.41 -27.33
C ALA A 250 -3.10 -17.89 -27.26
N SER A 251 -3.65 -17.23 -26.26
CA SER A 251 -3.45 -15.78 -26.03
C SER A 251 -1.97 -15.44 -25.83
N ALA A 252 -1.26 -16.19 -24.98
CA ALA A 252 0.16 -15.99 -24.74
C ALA A 252 1.01 -16.21 -26.00
N GLN A 253 0.71 -17.22 -26.82
CA GLN A 253 1.38 -17.45 -28.11
C GLN A 253 1.13 -16.32 -29.11
N HIS A 254 -0.08 -15.76 -29.11
CA HIS A 254 -0.35 -14.58 -29.93
C HIS A 254 0.53 -13.39 -29.51
N TRP A 255 0.64 -13.10 -28.22
CA TRP A 255 1.51 -12.02 -27.72
C TRP A 255 2.99 -12.28 -28.02
N LEU A 256 3.43 -13.53 -28.10
CA LEU A 256 4.82 -13.89 -28.37
C LEU A 256 5.28 -13.38 -29.75
N GLN A 257 4.39 -13.24 -30.72
CA GLN A 257 4.71 -12.70 -32.05
C GLN A 257 5.22 -11.27 -31.98
N ALA A 258 4.58 -10.45 -31.11
CA ALA A 258 4.97 -9.05 -30.91
C ALA A 258 6.07 -8.88 -29.84
N ARG A 259 6.25 -9.86 -28.94
CA ARG A 259 7.13 -9.80 -27.78
C ARG A 259 7.96 -11.07 -27.60
N PRO A 260 8.77 -11.47 -28.61
CA PRO A 260 9.46 -12.77 -28.63
C PRO A 260 10.54 -12.92 -27.56
N ALA A 261 11.04 -11.81 -27.00
CA ALA A 261 12.08 -11.76 -25.98
C ALA A 261 11.55 -11.40 -24.57
N SER A 262 10.23 -11.30 -24.37
CA SER A 262 9.66 -11.02 -23.05
C SER A 262 9.95 -12.16 -22.08
N PRO A 263 10.75 -11.95 -21.00
CA PRO A 263 11.07 -12.98 -20.05
C PRO A 263 9.85 -13.54 -19.33
N ALA A 264 8.93 -12.64 -18.90
CA ALA A 264 7.70 -13.03 -18.20
C ALA A 264 6.76 -13.84 -19.09
N LEU A 265 6.66 -13.48 -20.38
CA LEU A 265 5.83 -14.21 -21.35
C LEU A 265 6.36 -15.59 -21.64
N LEU A 266 7.67 -15.72 -21.83
CA LEU A 266 8.34 -17.00 -22.04
C LEU A 266 8.18 -17.90 -20.81
N ALA A 267 8.33 -17.35 -19.60
CA ALA A 267 8.10 -18.08 -18.35
C ALA A 267 6.64 -18.54 -18.21
N ALA A 268 5.68 -17.66 -18.54
CA ALA A 268 4.25 -17.99 -18.54
C ALA A 268 3.92 -19.11 -19.51
N LEU A 269 4.42 -19.06 -20.75
CA LEU A 269 4.26 -20.12 -21.76
C LEU A 269 4.88 -21.44 -21.30
N GLY A 270 6.06 -21.38 -20.70
CA GLY A 270 6.71 -22.57 -20.14
C GLY A 270 5.88 -23.22 -19.03
N ARG A 271 5.35 -22.42 -18.10
CA ARG A 271 4.46 -22.89 -17.03
C ARG A 271 3.19 -23.54 -17.59
N LEU A 272 2.51 -22.86 -18.52
CA LEU A 272 1.28 -23.36 -19.12
C LEU A 272 1.53 -24.68 -19.89
N ALA A 273 2.64 -24.75 -20.66
CA ALA A 273 3.01 -25.98 -21.39
C ALA A 273 3.32 -27.14 -20.42
N ARG A 274 4.02 -26.89 -19.30
CA ARG A 274 4.28 -27.90 -18.27
C ARG A 274 2.98 -28.40 -17.64
N GLN A 275 2.06 -27.51 -17.30
CA GLN A 275 0.75 -27.90 -16.75
C GLN A 275 -0.10 -28.73 -17.73
N GLN A 276 0.12 -28.57 -19.03
CA GLN A 276 -0.50 -29.40 -20.08
C GLN A 276 0.25 -30.71 -20.33
N GLY A 277 1.30 -31.02 -19.56
CA GLY A 277 2.12 -32.22 -19.76
C GLY A 277 3.08 -32.16 -20.96
N GLN A 278 3.28 -31.00 -21.56
CA GLN A 278 4.12 -30.81 -22.75
C GLN A 278 5.52 -30.37 -22.33
N TRP A 279 6.25 -31.25 -21.62
CA TRP A 279 7.53 -30.89 -21.02
C TRP A 279 8.59 -30.44 -22.02
N THR A 280 8.70 -31.07 -23.18
CA THR A 280 9.68 -30.67 -24.21
C THR A 280 9.50 -29.21 -24.62
N GLN A 281 8.27 -28.79 -24.87
CA GLN A 281 7.99 -27.39 -25.22
C GLN A 281 8.16 -26.47 -24.02
N ALA A 282 7.78 -26.91 -22.82
CA ALA A 282 7.98 -26.16 -21.59
C ALA A 282 9.48 -25.85 -21.37
N GLN A 283 10.36 -26.83 -21.56
CA GLN A 283 11.80 -26.63 -21.47
C GLN A 283 12.30 -25.54 -22.44
N GLU A 284 11.88 -25.57 -23.71
CA GLU A 284 12.30 -24.57 -24.68
C GLU A 284 11.92 -23.15 -24.26
N PHE A 285 10.68 -22.94 -23.81
CA PHE A 285 10.26 -21.64 -23.32
C PHE A 285 10.99 -21.20 -22.05
N LEU A 286 11.16 -22.11 -21.09
CA LEU A 286 11.76 -21.79 -19.80
C LEU A 286 13.27 -21.51 -19.92
N HIS A 287 14.00 -22.26 -20.75
CA HIS A 287 15.42 -21.97 -21.01
C HIS A 287 15.59 -20.62 -21.70
N ARG A 288 14.72 -20.31 -22.66
CA ARG A 288 14.72 -18.97 -23.27
C ARG A 288 14.35 -17.88 -22.26
N ALA A 289 13.39 -18.14 -21.37
CA ALA A 289 13.01 -17.19 -20.32
C ALA A 289 14.20 -16.83 -19.42
N VAL A 290 14.93 -17.82 -18.91
CA VAL A 290 16.11 -17.57 -18.05
C VAL A 290 17.26 -16.91 -18.81
N ALA A 291 17.47 -17.26 -20.07
CA ALA A 291 18.46 -16.61 -20.95
C ALA A 291 18.11 -15.14 -21.23
N GLN A 292 16.82 -14.79 -21.29
CA GLN A 292 16.34 -13.42 -21.46
C GLN A 292 16.19 -12.64 -20.13
N GLY A 293 16.64 -13.21 -19.02
CA GLY A 293 16.69 -12.54 -17.73
C GLY A 293 15.45 -12.75 -16.84
N ALA A 294 14.67 -13.80 -17.08
CA ALA A 294 13.59 -14.17 -16.16
C ALA A 294 14.15 -14.45 -14.76
N GLY A 295 13.34 -14.08 -13.76
CA GLY A 295 13.71 -14.22 -12.36
C GLY A 295 13.71 -15.67 -11.83
N ALA A 296 13.82 -15.80 -10.52
CA ALA A 296 13.88 -17.08 -9.83
C ALA A 296 12.70 -18.02 -10.15
N ASP A 297 11.53 -17.47 -10.41
CA ASP A 297 10.30 -18.24 -10.71
C ASP A 297 10.49 -19.15 -11.96
N ALA A 298 11.19 -18.68 -12.99
CA ALA A 298 11.46 -19.48 -14.18
C ALA A 298 12.42 -20.65 -13.88
N TRP A 299 13.42 -20.42 -13.03
CA TRP A 299 14.29 -21.48 -12.52
C TRP A 299 13.55 -22.49 -11.66
N GLU A 300 12.63 -22.06 -10.82
CA GLU A 300 11.78 -22.94 -10.01
C GLU A 300 10.87 -23.81 -10.91
N GLU A 301 10.30 -23.24 -11.97
CA GLU A 301 9.50 -24.01 -12.96
C GLU A 301 10.33 -25.04 -13.71
N LEU A 302 11.55 -24.69 -14.13
CA LEU A 302 12.49 -25.67 -14.71
C LEU A 302 12.80 -26.79 -13.73
N GLY A 303 13.10 -26.44 -12.47
CA GLY A 303 13.38 -27.39 -11.42
C GLY A 303 12.23 -28.35 -11.18
N ALA A 304 11.00 -27.83 -11.09
CA ALA A 304 9.80 -28.64 -10.93
C ALA A 304 9.60 -29.61 -12.13
N GLY A 305 9.77 -29.09 -13.35
CA GLY A 305 9.63 -29.92 -14.55
C GLY A 305 10.68 -31.05 -14.65
N PHE A 306 11.94 -30.76 -14.33
CA PHE A 306 12.98 -31.79 -14.25
C PHE A 306 12.71 -32.83 -13.17
N ALA A 307 12.22 -32.39 -11.99
CA ALA A 307 11.82 -33.29 -10.91
C ALA A 307 10.68 -34.23 -11.35
N ASP A 308 9.65 -33.68 -12.00
CA ASP A 308 8.54 -34.46 -12.55
C ASP A 308 9.00 -35.45 -13.63
N ALA A 309 10.02 -35.09 -14.40
CA ALA A 309 10.63 -35.95 -15.40
C ALA A 309 11.63 -36.98 -14.84
N GLY A 310 11.90 -36.97 -13.52
CA GLY A 310 12.82 -37.88 -12.84
C GLY A 310 14.30 -37.51 -12.91
N ASP A 311 14.63 -36.31 -13.43
CA ASP A 311 16.00 -35.79 -13.47
C ASP A 311 16.27 -34.93 -12.21
N ALA A 312 16.61 -35.62 -11.13
CA ALA A 312 16.87 -34.99 -9.84
C ALA A 312 18.10 -34.08 -9.85
N ALA A 313 19.13 -34.39 -10.65
CA ALA A 313 20.35 -33.57 -10.72
C ALA A 313 20.10 -32.23 -11.36
N SER A 314 19.42 -32.17 -12.51
CA SER A 314 19.01 -30.92 -13.16
C SER A 314 18.02 -30.13 -12.32
N ALA A 315 17.07 -30.79 -11.65
CA ALA A 315 16.16 -30.14 -10.73
C ALA A 315 16.88 -29.43 -9.59
N GLN A 316 17.83 -30.11 -8.93
CA GLN A 316 18.63 -29.51 -7.86
C GLN A 316 19.43 -28.30 -8.34
N GLN A 317 20.03 -28.38 -9.53
CA GLN A 317 20.78 -27.25 -10.09
C GLN A 317 19.87 -26.04 -10.42
N CYS A 318 18.66 -26.28 -10.95
CA CYS A 318 17.67 -25.26 -11.19
C CYS A 318 17.24 -24.55 -9.90
N TYR A 319 16.94 -25.30 -8.84
CA TYR A 319 16.59 -24.70 -7.54
C TYR A 319 17.75 -23.92 -6.92
N ALA A 320 18.99 -24.41 -7.06
CA ALA A 320 20.17 -23.66 -6.65
C ALA A 320 20.30 -22.33 -7.43
N ASN A 321 20.03 -22.35 -8.75
CA ASN A 321 20.02 -21.15 -9.58
C ASN A 321 18.90 -20.18 -9.19
N ALA A 322 17.71 -20.68 -8.83
CA ALA A 322 16.64 -19.84 -8.31
C ALA A 322 17.08 -19.08 -7.05
N LEU A 323 17.73 -19.76 -6.12
CA LEU A 323 18.27 -19.15 -4.89
C LEU A 323 19.39 -18.13 -5.18
N LYS A 324 20.29 -18.43 -6.13
CA LYS A 324 21.32 -17.50 -6.58
C LYS A 324 20.71 -16.23 -7.17
N THR A 325 19.73 -16.40 -8.07
CA THR A 325 19.03 -15.27 -8.71
C THR A 325 18.35 -14.36 -7.67
N LYS A 326 17.73 -14.95 -6.63
CA LYS A 326 17.13 -14.17 -5.50
C LYS A 326 18.17 -13.35 -4.73
N ARG A 327 19.44 -13.81 -4.69
CA ARG A 327 20.54 -13.08 -4.06
C ARG A 327 21.28 -12.12 -5.01
N GLY A 328 20.86 -12.02 -6.28
CA GLY A 328 21.55 -11.23 -7.30
C GLY A 328 22.85 -11.86 -7.81
N GLU A 329 23.06 -13.16 -7.57
CA GLU A 329 24.20 -13.92 -8.04
C GLU A 329 23.94 -14.51 -9.43
N ALA A 330 25.00 -14.71 -10.21
CA ALA A 330 24.90 -15.34 -11.52
C ALA A 330 24.48 -16.80 -11.42
N ALA A 331 23.54 -17.23 -12.26
CA ALA A 331 23.15 -18.62 -12.36
C ALA A 331 24.25 -19.49 -12.98
N THR A 332 24.34 -20.75 -12.59
CA THR A 332 25.25 -21.71 -13.17
C THR A 332 24.60 -22.37 -14.39
N GLN A 333 25.38 -22.51 -15.48
CA GLN A 333 24.89 -23.16 -16.69
C GLN A 333 24.50 -24.64 -16.40
N LEU A 334 23.38 -25.05 -16.98
CA LEU A 334 22.92 -26.44 -16.86
C LEU A 334 23.69 -27.37 -17.78
N ALA A 335 24.12 -28.51 -17.26
CA ALA A 335 24.87 -29.51 -18.03
C ALA A 335 24.06 -30.15 -19.19
N VAL A 336 22.73 -30.12 -19.10
CA VAL A 336 21.81 -30.64 -20.12
C VAL A 336 21.66 -29.73 -21.36
N ARG A 337 22.24 -28.52 -21.35
CA ARG A 337 22.20 -27.59 -22.49
C ARG A 337 23.54 -27.57 -23.21
N ASP A 338 23.56 -27.97 -24.47
CA ASP A 338 24.75 -27.84 -25.31
C ASP A 338 24.93 -26.35 -25.78
N MET A 339 26.10 -26.10 -26.40
CA MET A 339 26.43 -24.73 -26.84
C MET A 339 25.45 -24.21 -27.89
N LYS A 340 24.98 -25.06 -28.81
CA LYS A 340 24.02 -24.68 -29.85
C LYS A 340 22.66 -24.29 -29.27
N GLN A 341 22.20 -25.05 -28.28
CA GLN A 341 20.96 -24.75 -27.56
C GLN A 341 21.10 -23.45 -26.75
N THR A 342 22.24 -23.24 -26.10
CA THR A 342 22.51 -22.00 -25.35
C THR A 342 22.49 -20.78 -26.27
N ILE A 343 23.14 -20.85 -27.44
CA ILE A 343 23.10 -19.76 -28.43
C ILE A 343 21.66 -19.51 -28.90
N HIS A 344 20.89 -20.55 -29.13
CA HIS A 344 19.49 -20.41 -29.54
C HIS A 344 18.64 -19.74 -28.45
N ASP A 345 18.85 -20.08 -27.19
CA ASP A 345 18.13 -19.52 -26.05
C ASP A 345 18.45 -18.03 -25.83
N GLU A 346 19.71 -17.64 -26.07
CA GLU A 346 20.19 -16.26 -25.95
C GLU A 346 19.83 -15.39 -27.17
N ALA A 347 19.48 -16.00 -28.30
CA ALA A 347 19.15 -15.27 -29.51
C ALA A 347 17.93 -14.37 -29.31
N VAL A 348 18.11 -13.07 -29.57
CA VAL A 348 17.01 -12.10 -29.60
C VAL A 348 16.31 -12.26 -30.95
N MET A 349 15.09 -12.81 -30.92
CA MET A 349 14.27 -12.92 -32.12
C MET A 349 13.76 -11.54 -32.54
N GLU A 350 13.61 -11.36 -33.87
CA GLU A 350 13.08 -10.14 -34.45
C GLU A 350 11.64 -9.89 -33.99
N GLU A 351 11.40 -8.70 -33.43
CA GLU A 351 10.04 -8.27 -33.09
C GLU A 351 9.26 -7.95 -34.35
N ARG A 352 8.04 -8.45 -34.46
CA ARG A 352 7.14 -8.20 -35.56
C ARG A 352 5.91 -7.39 -35.11
N ASP A 353 5.44 -6.52 -35.98
CA ASP A 353 4.19 -5.78 -35.74
C ASP A 353 2.95 -6.67 -35.91
N ALA A 354 1.76 -6.08 -35.69
CA ALA A 354 0.49 -6.79 -35.85
C ALA A 354 0.23 -7.32 -37.27
N HIS A 355 1.00 -6.86 -38.25
CA HIS A 355 0.94 -7.29 -39.65
C HIS A 355 2.07 -8.27 -40.02
N GLY A 356 2.86 -8.69 -39.03
CA GLY A 356 3.97 -9.63 -39.25
C GLY A 356 5.21 -9.01 -39.86
N LEU A 357 5.31 -7.68 -39.93
CA LEU A 357 6.48 -6.97 -40.44
C LEU A 357 7.50 -6.72 -39.33
N PRO A 358 8.82 -6.80 -39.63
CA PRO A 358 9.87 -6.52 -38.66
C PRO A 358 9.75 -5.11 -38.10
N ARG A 359 9.83 -4.96 -36.76
CA ARG A 359 9.96 -3.66 -36.11
C ARG A 359 11.42 -3.22 -36.16
N LEU A 360 11.67 -2.09 -36.78
CA LEU A 360 12.97 -1.42 -36.69
C LEU A 360 13.10 -0.88 -35.26
N LYS A 361 14.19 -1.21 -34.57
CA LYS A 361 14.54 -0.56 -33.30
C LYS A 361 15.04 0.84 -33.61
N ASP A 362 14.36 1.86 -33.07
CA ASP A 362 14.84 3.23 -33.01
C ASP A 362 16.08 3.38 -32.10
#